data_6fbcaec213a6ce6c8ca61443f4ef934a
#
_entry.id   6fbcaec213a6ce6c8ca61443f4ef934a
#
_cell.length_a   1.000
_cell.length_b   1.000
_cell.length_c   1.000
_cell.angle_alpha   90.00
_cell.angle_beta   90.00
_cell.angle_gamma   90.00
#
_symmetry.space_group_name_H-M   'P 1'
#
loop_
_entity.id
_entity.type
_entity.pdbx_description
1 polymer ?
#
loop_
_entity_poly.entity_id
_entity_poly.type
_entity_poly.pdbx_seq_one_letter_code
_entity_poly.pdbx_strand_id
1 'polypeptide(L)'
;MDYVGSEGAGLEVGTDTAAPVMHVITNFAASGGAETMLARLLAATSEPAIVVPLIGVSERNLSLAGRPDVEYHPLNARGAVHMPGAILKLTGLMRAKRPRAVLCWMYHAMVVGTLSARLAGAPPVFWTVRQALDDPRSLTRSTRLAVAGARMLSSRAAGIVYNSARAREQHEQYGYAARFGKVIPNGVVVPEQADPTPRKARVFGIAARFHPQKDHLNFFQAAAQIAAQFPDARFVAAGFGLDDRNSEVLAMIEDAGLDPARLKLLGELRDMGDFYSQIDVLVLSSRTEGFPNVVAEAMSHARPVVTTNVGDAALVVADTGKVVSPGDPDALCEAMAEFARMPPEQVADLGKRARQRIVANYQVKHILGEYQEVLSQRGPA
;
A
#
# COMPACT_ATOMS: atom_id res chain seq x y z
N MET A 1 33.16 14.15 65.87
CA MET A 1 32.84 12.80 65.33
C MET A 1 32.22 13.06 63.97
N ASP A 2 33.10 12.94 63.00
CA ASP A 2 32.88 13.29 61.62
C ASP A 2 32.19 12.14 60.89
N TYR A 3 31.13 12.42 60.13
CA TYR A 3 30.61 11.50 59.15
C TYR A 3 30.69 12.11 57.75
N VAL A 4 31.63 11.58 56.99
CA VAL A 4 31.92 11.91 55.64
C VAL A 4 30.80 11.35 54.76
N GLY A 5 30.13 12.21 53.99
CA GLY A 5 29.17 11.84 52.97
C GLY A 5 29.86 11.30 51.73
N SER A 6 29.51 10.07 51.33
CA SER A 6 29.89 9.48 50.07
C SER A 6 29.03 10.04 48.93
N GLU A 7 29.69 10.75 48.03
CA GLU A 7 29.11 11.12 46.75
C GLU A 7 28.72 9.87 45.94
N GLY A 8 27.41 9.73 45.70
CA GLY A 8 26.89 8.73 44.78
C GLY A 8 27.20 9.10 43.34
N ALA A 9 28.07 8.34 42.70
CA ALA A 9 28.29 8.40 41.27
C ALA A 9 27.00 8.07 40.55
N GLY A 10 26.41 9.07 39.92
CA GLY A 10 25.29 8.89 39.02
C GLY A 10 25.74 8.01 37.83
N LEU A 11 25.25 6.80 37.79
CA LEU A 11 25.28 5.98 36.59
C LEU A 11 24.42 6.70 35.54
N GLU A 12 25.09 7.37 34.60
CA GLU A 12 24.47 7.75 33.33
C GLU A 12 23.99 6.44 32.66
N VAL A 13 22.68 6.22 32.71
CA VAL A 13 22.02 5.19 31.89
C VAL A 13 22.19 5.66 30.44
N GLY A 14 23.29 5.21 29.82
CA GLY A 14 23.47 5.35 28.38
C GLY A 14 22.24 4.77 27.70
N THR A 15 21.48 5.60 27.01
CA THR A 15 20.44 5.18 26.11
C THR A 15 21.10 4.34 25.02
N ASP A 16 21.07 3.02 25.20
CA ASP A 16 21.47 2.06 24.17
C ASP A 16 20.48 2.22 23.00
N THR A 17 20.78 3.15 22.11
CA THR A 17 19.97 3.38 20.92
C THR A 17 20.11 2.16 20.05
N ALA A 18 19.07 1.34 20.00
CA ALA A 18 19.03 0.13 19.21
C ALA A 18 19.49 0.44 17.76
N ALA A 19 20.36 -0.43 17.20
CA ALA A 19 20.87 -0.24 15.85
C ALA A 19 19.70 -0.11 14.83
N PRO A 20 19.78 0.83 13.85
CA PRO A 20 18.67 1.19 12.98
C PRO A 20 18.26 0.05 12.05
N VAL A 21 16.98 0.05 11.63
CA VAL A 21 16.54 -0.70 10.45
C VAL A 21 16.77 0.15 9.20
N MET A 22 17.46 -0.41 8.21
CA MET A 22 17.69 0.25 6.93
C MET A 22 16.64 -0.18 5.90
N HIS A 23 15.81 0.75 5.45
CA HIS A 23 14.83 0.53 4.40
C HIS A 23 15.42 0.93 3.04
N VAL A 24 15.63 -0.04 2.16
CA VAL A 24 16.05 0.22 0.77
C VAL A 24 14.82 0.16 -0.13
N ILE A 25 14.50 1.24 -0.83
CA ILE A 25 13.32 1.31 -1.69
C ILE A 25 13.70 1.79 -3.09
N THR A 26 13.03 1.26 -4.13
CA THR A 26 13.32 1.64 -5.51
C THR A 26 13.13 3.14 -5.75
N ASN A 27 11.99 3.71 -5.32
CA ASN A 27 11.72 5.14 -5.49
C ASN A 27 10.79 5.62 -4.36
N PHE A 28 11.24 6.53 -3.51
CA PHE A 28 10.40 7.12 -2.47
C PHE A 28 9.82 8.48 -2.88
N ALA A 29 9.91 8.81 -4.18
CA ALA A 29 9.26 10.00 -4.76
C ALA A 29 7.92 9.67 -5.44
N ALA A 30 7.62 8.40 -5.70
CA ALA A 30 6.37 7.98 -6.31
C ALA A 30 5.21 7.95 -5.29
N SER A 31 3.98 8.01 -5.80
CA SER A 31 2.73 7.90 -5.02
C SER A 31 2.11 6.50 -5.19
N GLY A 32 2.85 5.47 -4.84
CA GLY A 32 2.42 4.07 -4.92
C GLY A 32 2.12 3.42 -3.58
N GLY A 33 1.61 2.20 -3.63
CA GLY A 33 1.27 1.44 -2.42
C GLY A 33 2.49 1.05 -1.55
N ALA A 34 3.66 0.84 -2.16
CA ALA A 34 4.89 0.51 -1.43
C ALA A 34 5.41 1.72 -0.65
N GLU A 35 5.45 2.89 -1.29
CA GLU A 35 5.89 4.15 -0.72
C GLU A 35 4.97 4.59 0.43
N THR A 36 3.66 4.55 0.19
CA THR A 36 2.65 4.86 1.22
C THR A 36 2.76 3.92 2.42
N MET A 37 2.97 2.61 2.18
CA MET A 37 3.11 1.66 3.28
C MET A 37 4.39 1.89 4.09
N LEU A 38 5.54 2.14 3.43
CA LEU A 38 6.78 2.48 4.13
C LEU A 38 6.58 3.75 4.98
N ALA A 39 6.00 4.80 4.41
CA ALA A 39 5.76 6.04 5.14
C ALA A 39 4.85 5.83 6.37
N ARG A 40 3.78 5.03 6.24
CA ARG A 40 2.89 4.66 7.36
C ARG A 40 3.60 3.87 8.45
N LEU A 41 4.46 2.92 8.09
CA LEU A 41 5.27 2.17 9.07
C LEU A 41 6.24 3.08 9.81
N LEU A 42 6.92 3.99 9.09
CA LEU A 42 7.79 4.98 9.72
C LEU A 42 7.03 5.88 10.70
N ALA A 43 5.84 6.36 10.31
CA ALA A 43 4.99 7.18 11.18
C ALA A 43 4.50 6.43 12.43
N ALA A 44 4.34 5.11 12.35
CA ALA A 44 3.80 4.28 13.42
C ALA A 44 4.86 3.78 14.43
N THR A 45 6.16 3.95 14.14
CA THR A 45 7.27 3.49 15.00
C THR A 45 8.12 4.65 15.49
N SER A 46 8.72 4.48 16.67
CA SER A 46 9.80 5.34 17.18
C SER A 46 11.19 4.71 17.02
N GLU A 47 11.29 3.49 16.47
CA GLU A 47 12.58 2.83 16.26
C GLU A 47 13.48 3.63 15.29
N PRO A 48 14.81 3.65 15.54
CA PRO A 48 15.74 4.27 14.60
C PRO A 48 15.65 3.65 13.21
N ALA A 49 15.51 4.49 12.20
CA ALA A 49 15.37 4.04 10.82
C ALA A 49 16.22 4.89 9.86
N ILE A 50 16.69 4.24 8.80
CA ILE A 50 17.38 4.88 7.68
C ILE A 50 16.65 4.49 6.40
N VAL A 51 16.32 5.45 5.55
CA VAL A 51 15.67 5.19 4.26
C VAL A 51 16.63 5.50 3.12
N VAL A 52 16.87 4.52 2.27
CA VAL A 52 17.78 4.62 1.12
C VAL A 52 17.00 4.39 -0.16
N PRO A 53 16.43 5.42 -0.78
CA PRO A 53 15.81 5.34 -2.08
C PRO A 53 16.87 5.18 -3.16
N LEU A 54 16.67 4.26 -4.13
CA LEU A 54 17.58 4.17 -5.27
C LEU A 54 17.46 5.38 -6.18
N ILE A 55 16.24 5.93 -6.35
CA ILE A 55 15.96 7.04 -7.28
C ILE A 55 15.86 8.37 -6.52
N GLY A 56 14.83 8.56 -5.71
CA GLY A 56 14.60 9.87 -5.07
C GLY A 56 13.54 9.84 -3.98
N VAL A 57 13.29 11.02 -3.40
CA VAL A 57 12.35 11.27 -2.30
C VAL A 57 11.41 12.41 -2.69
N SER A 58 10.16 12.39 -2.24
CA SER A 58 9.22 13.50 -2.39
C SER A 58 8.82 14.09 -1.04
N GLU A 59 8.52 15.39 -1.02
CA GLU A 59 7.99 16.07 0.17
C GLU A 59 6.70 15.42 0.68
N ARG A 60 5.85 14.93 -0.23
CA ARG A 60 4.63 14.22 0.11
C ARG A 60 4.91 13.00 1.01
N ASN A 61 5.86 12.17 0.63
CA ASN A 61 6.18 10.95 1.39
C ASN A 61 6.96 11.26 2.67
N LEU A 62 7.77 12.32 2.70
CA LEU A 62 8.38 12.82 3.93
C LEU A 62 7.33 13.31 4.93
N SER A 63 6.37 14.11 4.45
CA SER A 63 5.25 14.59 5.27
C SER A 63 4.38 13.45 5.80
N LEU A 64 4.11 12.43 4.95
CA LEU A 64 3.33 11.27 5.36
C LEU A 64 4.07 10.41 6.41
N ALA A 65 5.39 10.30 6.33
CA ALA A 65 6.20 9.63 7.33
C ALA A 65 6.26 10.41 8.66
N GLY A 66 6.21 11.76 8.61
CA GLY A 66 6.13 12.62 9.79
C GLY A 66 7.28 12.45 10.80
N ARG A 67 8.46 11.98 10.37
CA ARG A 67 9.60 11.57 11.20
C ARG A 67 10.86 12.36 10.80
N PRO A 68 11.13 13.51 11.43
CA PRO A 68 12.32 14.33 11.13
C PRO A 68 13.63 13.68 11.57
N ASP A 69 13.59 12.69 12.45
CA ASP A 69 14.74 11.94 12.98
C ASP A 69 15.17 10.78 12.04
N VAL A 70 14.37 10.47 11.00
CA VAL A 70 14.75 9.46 10.00
C VAL A 70 15.74 10.05 9.00
N GLU A 71 16.87 9.35 8.82
CA GLU A 71 17.85 9.73 7.81
C GLU A 71 17.45 9.25 6.42
N TYR A 72 17.51 10.14 5.42
CA TYR A 72 17.20 9.81 4.02
C TYR A 72 18.47 9.97 3.16
N HIS A 73 18.89 8.89 2.49
CA HIS A 73 20.09 8.84 1.64
C HIS A 73 19.76 8.43 0.20
N PRO A 74 19.19 9.32 -0.65
CA PRO A 74 18.90 8.99 -2.03
C PRO A 74 20.17 8.75 -2.83
N LEU A 75 20.22 7.62 -3.57
CA LEU A 75 21.40 7.24 -4.35
C LEU A 75 21.41 7.87 -5.74
N ASN A 76 20.30 8.44 -6.19
CA ASN A 76 20.10 9.06 -7.51
C ASN A 76 20.43 8.13 -8.69
N ALA A 77 20.19 6.82 -8.52
CA ALA A 77 20.52 5.80 -9.51
C ALA A 77 19.34 5.58 -10.47
N ARG A 78 19.33 6.34 -11.58
CA ARG A 78 18.33 6.19 -12.64
C ARG A 78 18.87 5.31 -13.76
N GLY A 79 18.31 4.10 -13.90
CA GLY A 79 18.67 3.15 -14.96
C GLY A 79 19.86 2.25 -14.62
N ALA A 80 20.06 1.23 -15.45
CA ALA A 80 21.00 0.12 -15.20
C ALA A 80 22.45 0.55 -15.06
N VAL A 81 22.87 1.59 -15.78
CA VAL A 81 24.26 2.12 -15.77
C VAL A 81 24.67 2.61 -14.38
N HIS A 82 23.75 3.10 -13.58
CA HIS A 82 24.02 3.62 -12.23
C HIS A 82 24.02 2.53 -11.13
N MET A 83 23.58 1.32 -11.45
CA MET A 83 23.42 0.26 -10.44
C MET A 83 24.73 -0.16 -9.77
N PRO A 84 25.88 -0.32 -10.49
CA PRO A 84 27.15 -0.65 -9.82
C PRO A 84 27.57 0.42 -8.79
N GLY A 85 27.45 1.70 -9.17
CA GLY A 85 27.72 2.81 -8.25
C GLY A 85 26.79 2.85 -7.04
N ALA A 86 25.50 2.55 -7.23
CA ALA A 86 24.52 2.44 -6.16
C ALA A 86 24.86 1.30 -5.18
N ILE A 87 25.28 0.14 -5.68
CA ILE A 87 25.72 -0.99 -4.85
C ILE A 87 26.92 -0.58 -3.98
N LEU A 88 27.93 0.07 -4.57
CA LEU A 88 29.11 0.49 -3.81
C LEU A 88 28.78 1.54 -2.74
N LYS A 89 27.97 2.56 -3.09
CA LYS A 89 27.53 3.59 -2.14
C LYS A 89 26.71 2.98 -0.99
N LEU A 90 25.76 2.10 -1.31
CA LEU A 90 24.92 1.43 -0.31
C LEU A 90 25.76 0.51 0.58
N THR A 91 26.76 -0.20 0.02
CA THR A 91 27.72 -1.01 0.79
C THR A 91 28.49 -0.16 1.79
N GLY A 92 29.01 1.00 1.36
CA GLY A 92 29.70 1.95 2.25
C GLY A 92 28.80 2.46 3.37
N LEU A 93 27.54 2.81 3.04
CA LEU A 93 26.55 3.26 4.01
C LEU A 93 26.20 2.16 5.03
N MET A 94 26.00 0.91 4.60
CA MET A 94 25.74 -0.22 5.49
C MET A 94 26.92 -0.47 6.46
N ARG A 95 28.15 -0.36 5.98
CA ARG A 95 29.35 -0.49 6.83
C ARG A 95 29.45 0.62 7.87
N ALA A 96 29.14 1.86 7.48
CA ALA A 96 29.19 3.02 8.36
C ALA A 96 28.08 3.00 9.43
N LYS A 97 26.84 2.71 9.00
CA LYS A 97 25.64 2.78 9.86
C LYS A 97 25.34 1.50 10.64
N ARG A 98 25.92 0.37 10.25
CA ARG A 98 25.77 -0.96 10.89
C ARG A 98 24.30 -1.29 11.24
N PRO A 99 23.37 -1.29 10.27
CA PRO A 99 21.98 -1.56 10.57
C PRO A 99 21.80 -2.98 11.14
N ARG A 100 20.84 -3.16 12.07
CA ARG A 100 20.50 -4.48 12.61
C ARG A 100 19.81 -5.38 11.58
N ALA A 101 19.11 -4.77 10.61
CA ALA A 101 18.43 -5.43 9.50
C ALA A 101 18.29 -4.49 8.31
N VAL A 102 18.23 -5.07 7.10
CA VAL A 102 17.93 -4.35 5.86
C VAL A 102 16.62 -4.85 5.31
N LEU A 103 15.63 -3.97 5.12
CA LEU A 103 14.32 -4.27 4.52
C LEU A 103 14.24 -3.66 3.12
N CYS A 104 14.19 -4.52 2.10
CA CYS A 104 14.20 -4.11 0.69
C CYS A 104 12.77 -4.07 0.14
N TRP A 105 12.38 -2.94 -0.45
CA TRP A 105 11.05 -2.66 -0.99
C TRP A 105 11.06 -2.72 -2.51
N MET A 106 10.39 -3.72 -3.06
CA MET A 106 10.28 -3.99 -4.49
C MET A 106 11.58 -4.49 -5.14
N TYR A 107 11.49 -5.02 -6.33
CA TYR A 107 12.48 -5.91 -6.97
C TYR A 107 13.88 -5.30 -7.16
N HIS A 108 13.97 -4.05 -7.64
CA HIS A 108 15.28 -3.40 -7.84
C HIS A 108 16.02 -3.23 -6.50
N ALA A 109 15.28 -2.81 -5.46
CA ALA A 109 15.85 -2.68 -4.10
C ALA A 109 16.25 -4.05 -3.52
N MET A 110 15.49 -5.12 -3.80
CA MET A 110 15.85 -6.48 -3.36
C MET A 110 17.19 -6.92 -3.95
N VAL A 111 17.40 -6.72 -5.25
CA VAL A 111 18.66 -7.08 -5.93
C VAL A 111 19.82 -6.24 -5.39
N VAL A 112 19.68 -4.90 -5.44
CA VAL A 112 20.74 -3.97 -5.01
C VAL A 112 21.05 -4.13 -3.52
N GLY A 113 20.03 -4.17 -2.66
CA GLY A 113 20.18 -4.33 -1.22
C GLY A 113 20.85 -5.64 -0.81
N THR A 114 20.48 -6.76 -1.45
CA THR A 114 21.07 -8.07 -1.16
C THR A 114 22.56 -8.13 -1.57
N LEU A 115 22.89 -7.62 -2.76
CA LEU A 115 24.28 -7.57 -3.21
C LEU A 115 25.13 -6.66 -2.32
N SER A 116 24.60 -5.48 -1.95
CA SER A 116 25.29 -4.53 -1.07
C SER A 116 25.53 -5.11 0.33
N ALA A 117 24.52 -5.76 0.91
CA ALA A 117 24.64 -6.39 2.23
C ALA A 117 25.73 -7.46 2.27
N ARG A 118 25.82 -8.28 1.22
CA ARG A 118 26.88 -9.29 1.09
C ARG A 118 28.29 -8.67 1.08
N LEU A 119 28.45 -7.57 0.34
CA LEU A 119 29.71 -6.83 0.29
C LEU A 119 30.00 -6.10 1.60
N ALA A 120 28.97 -5.72 2.35
CA ALA A 120 29.11 -4.97 3.60
C ALA A 120 29.47 -5.82 4.83
N GLY A 121 29.38 -7.15 4.76
CA GLY A 121 29.54 -8.04 5.91
C GLY A 121 28.21 -8.55 6.44
N ALA A 122 27.20 -8.56 5.58
CA ALA A 122 25.94 -9.30 5.68
C ALA A 122 25.05 -9.01 6.92
N PRO A 123 24.50 -7.79 7.12
CA PRO A 123 23.32 -7.67 7.95
C PRO A 123 22.17 -8.52 7.35
N PRO A 124 21.25 -9.09 8.15
CA PRO A 124 20.13 -9.85 7.63
C PRO A 124 19.29 -9.00 6.69
N VAL A 125 18.98 -9.55 5.50
CA VAL A 125 18.21 -8.87 4.45
C VAL A 125 16.84 -9.47 4.34
N PHE A 126 15.81 -8.67 4.54
CA PHE A 126 14.41 -9.01 4.36
C PHE A 126 13.86 -8.33 3.11
N TRP A 127 12.91 -8.97 2.46
CA TRP A 127 12.27 -8.45 1.26
C TRP A 127 10.79 -8.18 1.49
N THR A 128 10.24 -7.19 0.79
CA THR A 128 8.81 -6.96 0.77
C THR A 128 8.30 -6.81 -0.65
N VAL A 129 7.53 -7.80 -1.10
CA VAL A 129 6.83 -7.86 -2.38
C VAL A 129 5.48 -7.19 -2.22
N ARG A 130 5.17 -6.20 -3.08
CA ARG A 130 3.99 -5.33 -2.92
C ARG A 130 3.02 -5.36 -4.10
N GLN A 131 3.18 -6.30 -5.02
CA GLN A 131 2.28 -6.48 -6.17
C GLN A 131 2.19 -7.95 -6.56
N ALA A 132 1.09 -8.33 -7.21
CA ALA A 132 0.91 -9.62 -7.85
C ALA A 132 1.61 -9.66 -9.22
N LEU A 133 1.83 -10.84 -9.76
CA LEU A 133 2.39 -11.11 -11.10
C LEU A 133 1.30 -11.58 -12.07
N ASP A 134 0.09 -11.02 -11.99
CA ASP A 134 -1.04 -11.41 -12.85
C ASP A 134 -0.76 -11.20 -14.34
N ASP A 135 -0.07 -10.12 -14.68
CA ASP A 135 0.38 -9.81 -16.03
C ASP A 135 1.86 -9.39 -16.03
N PRO A 136 2.80 -10.35 -16.10
CA PRO A 136 4.22 -10.03 -16.19
C PRO A 136 4.61 -9.27 -17.45
N ARG A 137 3.77 -9.29 -18.52
CA ARG A 137 4.04 -8.57 -19.77
C ARG A 137 3.82 -7.07 -19.65
N SER A 138 2.96 -6.63 -18.74
CA SER A 138 2.74 -5.20 -18.44
C SER A 138 3.92 -4.56 -17.70
N LEU A 139 4.83 -5.35 -17.12
CA LEU A 139 6.02 -4.87 -16.45
C LEU A 139 7.04 -4.34 -17.46
N THR A 140 7.73 -3.24 -17.12
CA THR A 140 8.84 -2.74 -17.93
C THR A 140 9.96 -3.78 -18.06
N ARG A 141 10.78 -3.68 -19.11
CA ARG A 141 11.92 -4.59 -19.31
C ARG A 141 12.86 -4.62 -18.11
N SER A 142 13.14 -3.45 -17.52
CA SER A 142 14.01 -3.34 -16.33
C SER A 142 13.38 -4.06 -15.12
N THR A 143 12.07 -3.91 -14.91
CA THR A 143 11.36 -4.56 -13.81
C THR A 143 11.35 -6.08 -13.99
N ARG A 144 11.13 -6.58 -15.22
CA ARG A 144 11.21 -8.03 -15.51
C ARG A 144 12.60 -8.61 -15.21
N LEU A 145 13.67 -7.88 -15.57
CA LEU A 145 15.03 -8.29 -15.23
C LEU A 145 15.27 -8.28 -13.71
N ALA A 146 14.74 -7.27 -13.01
CA ALA A 146 14.85 -7.19 -11.55
C ALA A 146 14.07 -8.33 -10.85
N VAL A 147 12.88 -8.69 -11.36
CA VAL A 147 12.09 -9.87 -10.88
C VAL A 147 12.88 -11.15 -11.07
N ALA A 148 13.48 -11.36 -12.25
CA ALA A 148 14.31 -12.55 -12.53
C ALA A 148 15.57 -12.59 -11.65
N GLY A 149 16.26 -11.44 -11.48
CA GLY A 149 17.41 -11.32 -10.60
C GLY A 149 17.06 -11.58 -9.13
N ALA A 150 15.93 -11.06 -8.67
CA ALA A 150 15.43 -11.31 -7.32
C ALA A 150 15.10 -12.79 -7.12
N ARG A 151 14.48 -13.48 -8.12
CA ARG A 151 14.28 -14.92 -8.06
C ARG A 151 15.58 -15.69 -7.76
N MET A 152 16.66 -15.36 -8.46
CA MET A 152 17.98 -16.01 -8.26
C MET A 152 18.58 -15.75 -6.88
N LEU A 153 18.25 -14.60 -6.28
CA LEU A 153 18.77 -14.19 -4.98
C LEU A 153 17.82 -14.52 -3.82
N SER A 154 16.61 -15.00 -4.08
CA SER A 154 15.55 -15.16 -3.07
C SER A 154 15.92 -16.10 -1.92
N SER A 155 16.70 -17.13 -2.18
CA SER A 155 17.22 -18.05 -1.16
C SER A 155 18.22 -17.42 -0.19
N ARG A 156 18.68 -16.20 -0.46
CA ARG A 156 19.63 -15.44 0.36
C ARG A 156 18.96 -14.39 1.24
N ALA A 157 17.65 -14.18 1.06
CA ALA A 157 16.84 -13.36 1.94
C ALA A 157 16.65 -14.09 3.28
N ALA A 158 16.73 -13.35 4.39
CA ALA A 158 16.40 -13.85 5.72
C ALA A 158 14.90 -14.07 5.89
N GLY A 159 14.07 -13.33 5.14
CA GLY A 159 12.64 -13.46 5.06
C GLY A 159 12.06 -12.71 3.85
N ILE A 160 10.92 -13.16 3.36
CA ILE A 160 10.17 -12.52 2.27
C ILE A 160 8.75 -12.22 2.75
N VAL A 161 8.41 -10.94 2.84
CA VAL A 161 7.07 -10.47 3.18
C VAL A 161 6.30 -10.20 1.90
N TYR A 162 5.13 -10.79 1.74
CA TYR A 162 4.19 -10.54 0.66
C TYR A 162 3.00 -9.76 1.17
N ASN A 163 2.51 -8.80 0.41
CA ASN A 163 1.35 -8.01 0.82
C ASN A 163 0.00 -8.71 0.59
N SER A 164 0.00 -9.86 -0.06
CA SER A 164 -1.20 -10.65 -0.33
C SER A 164 -0.86 -12.14 -0.49
N ALA A 165 -1.83 -13.01 -0.23
CA ALA A 165 -1.70 -14.44 -0.46
C ALA A 165 -1.46 -14.75 -1.94
N ARG A 166 -2.16 -14.04 -2.84
CA ARG A 166 -1.99 -14.15 -4.29
C ARG A 166 -0.58 -13.77 -4.74
N ALA A 167 -0.02 -12.67 -4.22
CA ALA A 167 1.35 -12.28 -4.54
C ALA A 167 2.36 -13.34 -4.08
N ARG A 168 2.17 -13.92 -2.90
CA ARG A 168 3.00 -15.03 -2.40
C ARG A 168 2.96 -16.21 -3.34
N GLU A 169 1.76 -16.73 -3.62
CA GLU A 169 1.57 -17.89 -4.49
C GLU A 169 2.24 -17.72 -5.85
N GLN A 170 2.00 -16.60 -6.54
CA GLN A 170 2.56 -16.33 -7.86
C GLN A 170 4.08 -16.21 -7.87
N HIS A 171 4.69 -15.59 -6.85
CA HIS A 171 6.14 -15.46 -6.76
C HIS A 171 6.80 -16.81 -6.42
N GLU A 172 6.21 -17.60 -5.52
CA GLU A 172 6.68 -18.93 -5.21
C GLU A 172 6.58 -19.87 -6.43
N GLN A 173 5.47 -19.82 -7.19
CA GLN A 173 5.32 -20.51 -8.47
C GLN A 173 6.34 -20.05 -9.53
N TYR A 174 6.67 -18.75 -9.53
CA TYR A 174 7.72 -18.22 -10.41
C TYR A 174 9.13 -18.66 -10.00
N GLY A 175 9.29 -19.25 -8.80
CA GLY A 175 10.54 -19.82 -8.28
C GLY A 175 11.25 -18.98 -7.22
N TYR A 176 10.55 -18.09 -6.52
CA TYR A 176 11.06 -17.48 -5.29
C TYR A 176 11.11 -18.52 -4.17
N ALA A 177 12.07 -18.40 -3.26
CA ALA A 177 12.24 -19.33 -2.15
C ALA A 177 11.06 -19.26 -1.17
N ALA A 178 10.23 -20.29 -1.12
CA ALA A 178 9.03 -20.37 -0.28
C ALA A 178 9.33 -20.50 1.23
N ARG A 179 10.54 -20.97 1.58
CA ARG A 179 10.94 -21.33 2.95
C ARG A 179 10.73 -20.23 3.98
N PHE A 180 10.77 -18.95 3.59
CA PHE A 180 10.71 -17.80 4.48
C PHE A 180 9.59 -16.81 4.10
N GLY A 181 8.61 -17.27 3.32
CA GLY A 181 7.49 -16.46 2.90
C GLY A 181 6.48 -16.22 4.02
N LYS A 182 6.21 -14.97 4.40
CA LYS A 182 5.11 -14.57 5.28
C LYS A 182 4.19 -13.58 4.55
N VAL A 183 2.89 -13.75 4.67
CA VAL A 183 1.93 -12.74 4.19
C VAL A 183 1.69 -11.74 5.31
N ILE A 184 2.00 -10.47 5.06
CA ILE A 184 1.69 -9.34 5.94
C ILE A 184 1.00 -8.29 5.07
N PRO A 185 -0.31 -8.08 5.24
CA PRO A 185 -1.08 -7.13 4.43
C PRO A 185 -0.62 -5.68 4.65
N ASN A 186 -1.19 -4.76 3.87
CA ASN A 186 -0.93 -3.34 4.10
C ASN A 186 -1.65 -2.85 5.35
N GLY A 187 -0.95 -2.04 6.14
CA GLY A 187 -1.53 -1.33 7.26
C GLY A 187 -2.29 -0.07 6.83
N VAL A 188 -3.40 0.18 7.48
CA VAL A 188 -4.24 1.36 7.28
C VAL A 188 -4.24 2.22 8.54
N VAL A 189 -4.15 3.53 8.35
CA VAL A 189 -4.40 4.49 9.42
C VAL A 189 -5.91 4.62 9.57
N VAL A 190 -6.41 4.25 10.74
CA VAL A 190 -7.85 4.32 11.02
C VAL A 190 -8.15 5.70 11.60
N PRO A 191 -9.04 6.50 10.99
CA PRO A 191 -9.39 7.82 11.52
C PRO A 191 -10.09 7.68 12.88
N GLU A 192 -9.88 8.63 13.77
CA GLU A 192 -10.51 8.63 15.10
C GLU A 192 -12.03 8.66 14.99
N GLN A 193 -12.53 9.48 14.07
CA GLN A 193 -13.96 9.62 13.81
C GLN A 193 -14.30 9.03 12.44
N ALA A 194 -15.44 8.37 12.35
CA ALA A 194 -16.06 7.97 11.12
C ALA A 194 -17.55 8.31 11.22
N ASP A 195 -18.13 8.70 10.09
CA ASP A 195 -19.55 9.02 10.02
C ASP A 195 -20.37 7.79 9.59
N PRO A 196 -20.93 7.02 10.54
CA PRO A 196 -21.79 5.87 10.26
C PRO A 196 -23.27 6.27 10.20
N THR A 197 -23.59 7.55 9.98
CA THR A 197 -24.99 8.03 9.96
C THR A 197 -25.78 7.29 8.89
N PRO A 198 -26.94 6.71 9.24
CA PRO A 198 -27.78 6.03 8.29
C PRO A 198 -28.28 6.98 7.20
N ARG A 199 -27.96 6.66 5.94
CA ARG A 199 -28.44 7.38 4.75
C ARG A 199 -28.61 6.44 3.58
N LYS A 200 -29.47 6.80 2.65
CA LYS A 200 -29.62 6.01 1.42
C LYS A 200 -28.31 6.00 0.64
N ALA A 201 -27.90 4.84 0.17
CA ALA A 201 -26.75 4.74 -0.71
C ALA A 201 -27.08 5.32 -2.09
N ARG A 202 -26.59 6.52 -2.36
CA ARG A 202 -26.82 7.27 -3.60
C ARG A 202 -25.54 7.81 -4.21
N VAL A 203 -24.49 7.94 -3.42
CA VAL A 203 -23.20 8.43 -3.90
C VAL A 203 -22.20 7.27 -3.93
N PHE A 204 -21.87 6.83 -5.14
CA PHE A 204 -20.88 5.77 -5.40
C PHE A 204 -19.54 6.39 -5.80
N GLY A 205 -18.46 5.96 -5.19
CA GLY A 205 -17.13 6.54 -5.44
C GLY A 205 -16.11 5.52 -5.91
N ILE A 206 -15.23 5.95 -6.83
CA ILE A 206 -14.02 5.21 -7.22
C ILE A 206 -12.78 6.03 -6.86
N ALA A 207 -11.77 5.39 -6.25
CA ALA A 207 -10.51 6.03 -5.93
C ALA A 207 -9.35 5.22 -6.51
N ALA A 208 -8.76 5.71 -7.60
CA ALA A 208 -7.65 5.08 -8.28
C ALA A 208 -6.94 6.06 -9.22
N ARG A 209 -5.62 5.90 -9.43
CA ARG A 209 -4.96 6.59 -10.56
C ARG A 209 -5.54 6.12 -11.89
N PHE A 210 -5.58 6.98 -12.88
CA PHE A 210 -5.98 6.59 -14.23
C PHE A 210 -4.94 5.62 -14.82
N HIS A 211 -5.32 4.36 -14.95
CA HIS A 211 -4.44 3.29 -15.43
C HIS A 211 -5.30 2.10 -15.91
N PRO A 212 -4.93 1.38 -17.00
CA PRO A 212 -5.73 0.27 -17.54
C PRO A 212 -6.07 -0.84 -16.50
N GLN A 213 -5.18 -1.11 -15.55
CA GLN A 213 -5.42 -2.08 -14.48
C GLN A 213 -6.60 -1.72 -13.56
N LYS A 214 -7.00 -0.44 -13.51
CA LYS A 214 -8.07 0.05 -12.63
C LYS A 214 -9.45 -0.03 -13.27
N ASP A 215 -9.49 -0.25 -14.60
CA ASP A 215 -10.71 -0.51 -15.39
C ASP A 215 -11.83 0.51 -15.14
N HIS A 216 -11.50 1.79 -15.33
CA HIS A 216 -12.45 2.88 -15.12
C HIS A 216 -13.65 2.80 -16.04
N LEU A 217 -13.49 2.22 -17.27
CA LEU A 217 -14.60 2.01 -18.18
C LEU A 217 -15.67 1.10 -17.57
N ASN A 218 -15.26 0.01 -16.91
CA ASN A 218 -16.17 -0.89 -16.19
C ASN A 218 -16.99 -0.15 -15.13
N PHE A 219 -16.34 0.75 -14.35
CA PHE A 219 -17.04 1.59 -13.38
C PHE A 219 -18.00 2.57 -14.05
N PHE A 220 -17.60 3.26 -15.13
CA PHE A 220 -18.46 4.25 -15.81
C PHE A 220 -19.68 3.58 -16.47
N GLN A 221 -19.52 2.39 -17.05
CA GLN A 221 -20.62 1.62 -17.61
C GLN A 221 -21.62 1.18 -16.53
N ALA A 222 -21.14 0.64 -15.40
CA ALA A 222 -22.01 0.31 -14.28
C ALA A 222 -22.70 1.56 -13.70
N ALA A 223 -21.99 2.68 -13.62
CA ALA A 223 -22.55 3.95 -13.16
C ALA A 223 -23.66 4.48 -14.07
N ALA A 224 -23.52 4.37 -15.39
CA ALA A 224 -24.57 4.74 -16.34
C ALA A 224 -25.83 3.89 -16.14
N GLN A 225 -25.67 2.58 -15.95
CA GLN A 225 -26.80 1.67 -15.67
C GLN A 225 -27.47 1.99 -14.33
N ILE A 226 -26.72 2.32 -13.27
CA ILE A 226 -27.27 2.77 -11.98
C ILE A 226 -28.00 4.09 -12.13
N ALA A 227 -27.47 5.04 -12.88
CA ALA A 227 -28.09 6.33 -13.13
C ALA A 227 -29.46 6.20 -13.81
N ALA A 228 -29.63 5.20 -14.68
CA ALA A 228 -30.92 4.89 -15.32
C ALA A 228 -31.95 4.30 -14.33
N GLN A 229 -31.49 3.48 -13.37
CA GLN A 229 -32.40 2.85 -12.37
C GLN A 229 -32.72 3.79 -11.19
N PHE A 230 -31.75 4.65 -10.80
CA PHE A 230 -31.85 5.56 -9.66
C PHE A 230 -31.52 7.00 -10.09
N PRO A 231 -32.54 7.80 -10.45
CA PRO A 231 -32.32 9.16 -10.96
C PRO A 231 -31.64 10.12 -10.01
N ASP A 232 -31.60 9.83 -8.71
CA ASP A 232 -30.92 10.59 -7.67
C ASP A 232 -29.47 10.10 -7.40
N ALA A 233 -29.01 9.03 -8.08
CA ALA A 233 -27.64 8.55 -7.94
C ALA A 233 -26.61 9.55 -8.47
N ARG A 234 -25.46 9.63 -7.78
CA ARG A 234 -24.30 10.47 -8.12
C ARG A 234 -23.02 9.66 -8.01
N PHE A 235 -21.98 10.11 -8.69
CA PHE A 235 -20.71 9.40 -8.77
C PHE A 235 -19.56 10.37 -8.47
N VAL A 236 -18.54 9.86 -7.80
CA VAL A 236 -17.33 10.62 -7.47
C VAL A 236 -16.10 9.81 -7.85
N ALA A 237 -15.20 10.39 -8.62
CA ALA A 237 -13.95 9.74 -9.01
C ALA A 237 -12.76 10.57 -8.53
N ALA A 238 -11.82 9.95 -7.82
CA ALA A 238 -10.61 10.57 -7.30
C ALA A 238 -9.35 9.80 -7.70
N GLY A 239 -8.29 10.51 -8.05
CA GLY A 239 -6.98 9.95 -8.37
C GLY A 239 -6.28 10.70 -9.48
N PHE A 240 -4.96 10.48 -9.56
CA PHE A 240 -4.14 11.09 -10.60
C PHE A 240 -4.68 10.75 -12.00
N GLY A 241 -4.90 11.76 -12.82
CA GLY A 241 -5.45 11.65 -14.17
C GLY A 241 -6.96 11.48 -14.26
N LEU A 242 -7.71 11.51 -13.14
CA LEU A 242 -9.17 11.53 -13.09
C LEU A 242 -9.68 12.97 -12.92
N ASP A 243 -9.39 13.81 -13.91
CA ASP A 243 -9.78 15.22 -13.94
C ASP A 243 -10.34 15.61 -15.32
N ASP A 244 -10.96 16.77 -15.40
CA ASP A 244 -11.62 17.32 -16.59
C ASP A 244 -10.67 17.73 -17.74
N ARG A 245 -9.35 17.65 -17.51
CA ARG A 245 -8.32 17.93 -18.53
C ARG A 245 -7.87 16.66 -19.23
N ASN A 246 -8.24 15.49 -18.73
CA ASN A 246 -7.88 14.20 -19.34
C ASN A 246 -8.91 13.80 -20.40
N SER A 247 -8.60 14.06 -21.67
CA SER A 247 -9.50 13.76 -22.79
C SER A 247 -9.84 12.26 -22.93
N GLU A 248 -8.94 11.36 -22.51
CA GLU A 248 -9.19 9.92 -22.54
C GLU A 248 -10.25 9.51 -21.50
N VAL A 249 -10.22 10.11 -20.31
CA VAL A 249 -11.27 9.92 -19.30
C VAL A 249 -12.60 10.45 -19.77
N LEU A 250 -12.63 11.65 -20.38
CA LEU A 250 -13.86 12.23 -20.89
C LEU A 250 -14.48 11.38 -22.01
N ALA A 251 -13.65 10.87 -22.93
CA ALA A 251 -14.11 9.95 -23.99
C ALA A 251 -14.67 8.65 -23.38
N MET A 252 -14.03 8.07 -22.36
CA MET A 252 -14.55 6.88 -21.68
C MET A 252 -15.92 7.11 -21.00
N ILE A 253 -16.14 8.30 -20.43
CA ILE A 253 -17.41 8.68 -19.81
C ILE A 253 -18.52 8.77 -20.87
N GLU A 254 -18.21 9.39 -22.02
CA GLU A 254 -19.10 9.49 -23.16
C GLU A 254 -19.45 8.11 -23.74
N ASP A 255 -18.41 7.28 -24.00
CA ASP A 255 -18.56 5.90 -24.51
C ASP A 255 -19.40 5.02 -23.56
N ALA A 256 -19.32 5.23 -22.25
CA ALA A 256 -20.12 4.55 -21.25
C ALA A 256 -21.57 5.04 -21.20
N GLY A 257 -21.90 6.16 -21.83
CA GLY A 257 -23.22 6.78 -21.77
C GLY A 257 -23.56 7.37 -20.40
N LEU A 258 -22.57 7.70 -19.58
CA LEU A 258 -22.79 8.30 -18.27
C LEU A 258 -22.93 9.83 -18.41
N ASP A 259 -24.06 10.38 -17.92
CA ASP A 259 -24.28 11.82 -17.87
C ASP A 259 -23.19 12.51 -17.03
N PRO A 260 -22.35 13.38 -17.63
CA PRO A 260 -21.28 14.06 -16.90
C PRO A 260 -21.77 14.91 -15.72
N ALA A 261 -23.02 15.40 -15.75
CA ALA A 261 -23.61 16.17 -14.66
C ALA A 261 -23.82 15.34 -13.37
N ARG A 262 -23.72 14.02 -13.46
CA ARG A 262 -23.85 13.10 -12.33
C ARG A 262 -22.51 12.64 -11.77
N LEU A 263 -21.41 12.91 -12.47
CA LEU A 263 -20.06 12.49 -12.10
C LEU A 263 -19.21 13.71 -11.71
N LYS A 264 -18.59 13.63 -10.53
CA LYS A 264 -17.61 14.60 -10.08
C LYS A 264 -16.21 14.02 -10.18
N LEU A 265 -15.37 14.61 -11.01
CA LEU A 265 -13.94 14.29 -11.12
C LEU A 265 -13.14 15.17 -10.18
N LEU A 266 -12.46 14.57 -9.18
CA LEU A 266 -11.74 15.32 -8.13
C LEU A 266 -10.24 15.45 -8.41
N GLY A 267 -9.72 14.69 -9.40
CA GLY A 267 -8.28 14.62 -9.61
C GLY A 267 -7.53 13.98 -8.45
N GLU A 268 -6.25 14.27 -8.33
CA GLU A 268 -5.41 13.78 -7.22
C GLU A 268 -5.67 14.58 -5.94
N LEU A 269 -6.08 13.91 -4.88
CA LEU A 269 -6.33 14.51 -3.58
C LEU A 269 -5.12 14.34 -2.65
N ARG A 270 -4.88 15.35 -1.80
CA ARG A 270 -3.88 15.28 -0.73
C ARG A 270 -4.41 14.50 0.46
N ASP A 271 -5.67 14.74 0.82
CA ASP A 271 -6.38 14.02 1.89
C ASP A 271 -7.53 13.21 1.29
N MET A 272 -7.46 11.90 1.47
CA MET A 272 -8.51 10.99 1.01
C MET A 272 -9.73 10.98 1.95
N GLY A 273 -9.62 11.52 3.15
CA GLY A 273 -10.75 11.70 4.07
C GLY A 273 -11.89 12.51 3.45
N ASP A 274 -11.54 13.55 2.70
CA ASP A 274 -12.51 14.38 1.96
C ASP A 274 -13.28 13.57 0.90
N PHE A 275 -12.63 12.61 0.24
CA PHE A 275 -13.29 11.71 -0.71
C PHE A 275 -14.23 10.75 0.01
N TYR A 276 -13.74 10.06 1.07
CA TYR A 276 -14.56 9.09 1.79
C TYR A 276 -15.77 9.71 2.50
N SER A 277 -15.70 10.99 2.87
CA SER A 277 -16.84 11.72 3.44
C SER A 277 -17.96 11.98 2.42
N GLN A 278 -17.62 12.12 1.14
CA GLN A 278 -18.55 12.45 0.06
C GLN A 278 -19.28 11.23 -0.51
N ILE A 279 -18.83 10.01 -0.24
CA ILE A 279 -19.41 8.79 -0.81
C ILE A 279 -20.19 7.98 0.23
N ASP A 280 -21.16 7.20 -0.22
CA ASP A 280 -21.89 6.21 0.59
C ASP A 280 -21.28 4.82 0.45
N VAL A 281 -20.84 4.46 -0.75
CA VAL A 281 -20.28 3.15 -1.09
C VAL A 281 -19.03 3.36 -1.95
N LEU A 282 -17.91 2.70 -1.57
CA LEU A 282 -16.76 2.63 -2.47
C LEU A 282 -16.98 1.54 -3.51
N VAL A 283 -16.56 1.80 -4.75
CA VAL A 283 -16.53 0.83 -5.84
C VAL A 283 -15.10 0.64 -6.31
N LEU A 284 -14.62 -0.61 -6.32
CA LEU A 284 -13.35 -1.00 -6.93
C LEU A 284 -13.63 -1.84 -8.17
N SER A 285 -13.27 -1.35 -9.35
CA SER A 285 -13.48 -2.01 -10.65
C SER A 285 -12.25 -2.68 -11.22
N SER A 286 -11.14 -2.72 -10.48
CA SER A 286 -9.82 -3.14 -10.95
C SER A 286 -9.81 -4.54 -11.59
N ARG A 287 -8.92 -4.73 -12.57
CA ARG A 287 -8.62 -6.05 -13.19
C ARG A 287 -7.58 -6.84 -12.40
N THR A 288 -6.72 -6.15 -11.66
CA THR A 288 -5.66 -6.77 -10.84
C THR A 288 -5.25 -5.85 -9.71
N GLU A 289 -4.99 -6.45 -8.55
CA GLU A 289 -4.46 -5.81 -7.35
C GLU A 289 -3.48 -6.78 -6.65
N GLY A 290 -2.65 -6.25 -5.77
CA GLY A 290 -2.05 -7.05 -4.70
C GLY A 290 -2.94 -6.95 -3.45
N PHE A 291 -2.70 -5.92 -2.64
CA PHE A 291 -3.60 -5.53 -1.55
C PHE A 291 -4.31 -4.22 -1.92
N PRO A 292 -5.65 -4.18 -1.96
CA PRO A 292 -6.40 -3.00 -2.39
C PRO A 292 -6.51 -1.96 -1.27
N ASN A 293 -5.54 -1.05 -1.17
CA ASN A 293 -5.49 -0.04 -0.09
C ASN A 293 -6.78 0.77 0.03
N VAL A 294 -7.34 1.20 -1.12
CA VAL A 294 -8.55 2.05 -1.13
C VAL A 294 -9.77 1.34 -0.55
N VAL A 295 -9.85 0.01 -0.67
CA VAL A 295 -10.90 -0.80 -0.02
C VAL A 295 -10.75 -0.74 1.50
N ALA A 296 -9.56 -1.02 2.00
CA ALA A 296 -9.31 -0.98 3.44
C ALA A 296 -9.44 0.44 4.02
N GLU A 297 -9.05 1.46 3.26
CA GLU A 297 -9.24 2.87 3.64
C GLU A 297 -10.72 3.24 3.71
N ALA A 298 -11.53 2.92 2.68
CA ALA A 298 -12.98 3.18 2.72
C ALA A 298 -13.66 2.49 3.90
N MET A 299 -13.33 1.21 4.12
CA MET A 299 -13.84 0.45 5.27
C MET A 299 -13.42 1.10 6.59
N SER A 300 -12.21 1.67 6.70
CA SER A 300 -11.76 2.40 7.90
C SER A 300 -12.59 3.65 8.18
N HIS A 301 -13.18 4.25 7.12
CA HIS A 301 -14.13 5.37 7.19
C HIS A 301 -15.59 4.91 7.33
N ALA A 302 -15.83 3.65 7.67
CA ALA A 302 -17.16 3.05 7.76
C ALA A 302 -17.96 3.13 6.44
N ARG A 303 -17.29 3.07 5.28
CA ARG A 303 -17.94 2.98 3.98
C ARG A 303 -17.95 1.51 3.54
N PRO A 304 -19.13 0.93 3.28
CA PRO A 304 -19.21 -0.38 2.67
C PRO A 304 -18.66 -0.35 1.25
N VAL A 305 -18.35 -1.53 0.71
CA VAL A 305 -17.59 -1.66 -0.52
C VAL A 305 -18.27 -2.61 -1.51
N VAL A 306 -18.28 -2.23 -2.79
CA VAL A 306 -18.44 -3.12 -3.92
C VAL A 306 -17.08 -3.28 -4.58
N THR A 307 -16.59 -4.50 -4.75
CA THR A 307 -15.25 -4.76 -5.30
C THR A 307 -15.26 -5.89 -6.31
N THR A 308 -14.39 -5.79 -7.31
CA THR A 308 -14.01 -6.94 -8.13
C THR A 308 -13.18 -7.93 -7.31
N ASN A 309 -13.25 -9.23 -7.68
CA ASN A 309 -12.50 -10.31 -7.04
C ASN A 309 -11.04 -10.32 -7.54
N VAL A 310 -10.22 -9.40 -7.03
CA VAL A 310 -8.83 -9.21 -7.42
C VAL A 310 -7.92 -9.10 -6.18
N GLY A 311 -6.73 -9.67 -6.25
CA GLY A 311 -5.81 -9.70 -5.11
C GLY A 311 -6.49 -10.26 -3.86
N ASP A 312 -6.31 -9.58 -2.74
CA ASP A 312 -6.95 -9.92 -1.48
C ASP A 312 -8.26 -9.15 -1.22
N ALA A 313 -8.89 -8.53 -2.25
CA ALA A 313 -10.09 -7.70 -2.08
C ALA A 313 -11.24 -8.46 -1.40
N ALA A 314 -11.53 -9.68 -1.86
CA ALA A 314 -12.56 -10.51 -1.26
C ALA A 314 -12.26 -10.87 0.20
N LEU A 315 -10.98 -11.13 0.51
CA LEU A 315 -10.54 -11.42 1.88
C LEU A 315 -10.67 -10.18 2.79
N VAL A 316 -10.35 -9.00 2.29
CA VAL A 316 -10.46 -7.74 3.06
C VAL A 316 -11.92 -7.41 3.34
N VAL A 317 -12.78 -7.47 2.33
CA VAL A 317 -14.21 -7.12 2.44
C VAL A 317 -15.00 -8.18 3.23
N ALA A 318 -14.71 -9.48 3.04
CA ALA A 318 -15.43 -10.60 3.65
C ALA A 318 -16.96 -10.45 3.49
N ASP A 319 -17.71 -10.51 4.61
CA ASP A 319 -19.17 -10.39 4.68
C ASP A 319 -19.68 -8.94 4.85
N THR A 320 -18.81 -7.93 4.73
CA THR A 320 -19.16 -6.52 4.96
C THR A 320 -19.37 -5.70 3.67
N GLY A 321 -19.34 -6.36 2.51
CA GLY A 321 -19.56 -5.73 1.20
C GLY A 321 -19.92 -6.74 0.13
N LYS A 322 -19.76 -6.36 -1.13
CA LYS A 322 -20.06 -7.19 -2.29
C LYS A 322 -18.83 -7.44 -3.15
N VAL A 323 -18.68 -8.65 -3.65
CA VAL A 323 -17.57 -9.07 -4.50
C VAL A 323 -18.12 -9.61 -5.82
N VAL A 324 -17.62 -9.09 -6.94
CA VAL A 324 -18.05 -9.44 -8.30
C VAL A 324 -16.86 -9.85 -9.18
N SER A 325 -17.13 -10.42 -10.36
CA SER A 325 -16.09 -10.74 -11.33
C SER A 325 -15.46 -9.48 -11.93
N PRO A 326 -14.13 -9.46 -12.21
CA PRO A 326 -13.50 -8.35 -12.92
C PRO A 326 -14.02 -8.23 -14.37
N GLY A 327 -14.14 -6.99 -14.89
CA GLY A 327 -14.52 -6.71 -16.27
C GLY A 327 -15.99 -7.03 -16.58
N ASP A 328 -16.84 -7.08 -15.57
CA ASP A 328 -18.30 -7.34 -15.68
C ASP A 328 -19.06 -6.12 -15.14
N PRO A 329 -19.45 -5.16 -16.02
CA PRO A 329 -20.17 -3.96 -15.61
C PRO A 329 -21.60 -4.26 -15.14
N ASP A 330 -22.22 -5.34 -15.62
CA ASP A 330 -23.58 -5.72 -15.24
C ASP A 330 -23.60 -6.27 -13.82
N ALA A 331 -22.66 -7.17 -13.47
CA ALA A 331 -22.49 -7.65 -12.10
C ALA A 331 -22.11 -6.51 -11.14
N LEU A 332 -21.27 -5.56 -11.58
CA LEU A 332 -20.88 -4.41 -10.78
C LEU A 332 -22.10 -3.50 -10.53
N CYS A 333 -22.92 -3.24 -11.57
CA CYS A 333 -24.18 -2.51 -11.47
C CYS A 333 -25.14 -3.18 -10.48
N GLU A 334 -25.38 -4.48 -10.59
CA GLU A 334 -26.33 -5.17 -9.70
C GLU A 334 -25.89 -5.10 -8.23
N ALA A 335 -24.58 -5.29 -7.96
CA ALA A 335 -24.04 -5.13 -6.61
C ALA A 335 -24.18 -3.70 -6.06
N MET A 336 -24.04 -2.67 -6.90
CA MET A 336 -24.31 -1.28 -6.54
C MET A 336 -25.81 -1.05 -6.29
N ALA A 337 -26.68 -1.64 -7.13
CA ALA A 337 -28.14 -1.54 -7.01
C ALA A 337 -28.66 -2.20 -5.73
N GLU A 338 -28.06 -3.30 -5.27
CA GLU A 338 -28.37 -3.89 -3.98
C GLU A 338 -28.17 -2.89 -2.84
N PHE A 339 -27.06 -2.15 -2.81
CA PHE A 339 -26.84 -1.08 -1.83
C PHE A 339 -27.85 0.06 -1.99
N ALA A 340 -28.19 0.44 -3.23
CA ALA A 340 -29.14 1.50 -3.49
C ALA A 340 -30.57 1.17 -3.01
N ARG A 341 -30.95 -0.12 -3.01
CA ARG A 341 -32.25 -0.63 -2.52
C ARG A 341 -32.25 -0.88 -1.02
N MET A 342 -31.08 -1.02 -0.41
CA MET A 342 -30.90 -1.39 1.00
C MET A 342 -31.42 -0.28 1.94
N PRO A 343 -32.08 -0.64 3.06
CA PRO A 343 -32.43 0.32 4.10
C PRO A 343 -31.19 1.04 4.65
N PRO A 344 -31.27 2.37 4.92
CA PRO A 344 -30.15 3.15 5.43
C PRO A 344 -29.43 2.57 6.65
N GLU A 345 -30.19 1.98 7.58
CA GLU A 345 -29.69 1.37 8.81
C GLU A 345 -28.81 0.15 8.51
N GLN A 346 -29.16 -0.64 7.51
CA GLN A 346 -28.38 -1.80 7.08
C GLN A 346 -27.09 -1.37 6.39
N VAL A 347 -27.12 -0.32 5.55
CA VAL A 347 -25.90 0.25 4.94
C VAL A 347 -24.95 0.74 6.03
N ALA A 348 -25.48 1.46 7.04
CA ALA A 348 -24.69 1.96 8.17
C ALA A 348 -24.12 0.82 9.04
N ASP A 349 -24.87 -0.25 9.26
CA ASP A 349 -24.41 -1.43 10.00
C ASP A 349 -23.24 -2.13 9.26
N LEU A 350 -23.40 -2.35 7.95
CA LEU A 350 -22.32 -2.90 7.12
C LEU A 350 -21.06 -2.02 7.20
N GLY A 351 -21.20 -0.70 7.13
CA GLY A 351 -20.08 0.24 7.28
C GLY A 351 -19.39 0.14 8.64
N LYS A 352 -20.17 0.03 9.74
CA LYS A 352 -19.61 -0.18 11.10
C LYS A 352 -18.84 -1.50 11.20
N ARG A 353 -19.41 -2.59 10.71
CA ARG A 353 -18.77 -3.91 10.70
C ARG A 353 -17.50 -3.91 9.84
N ALA A 354 -17.54 -3.24 8.67
CA ALA A 354 -16.38 -3.05 7.82
C ALA A 354 -15.24 -2.34 8.59
N ARG A 355 -15.54 -1.23 9.28
CA ARG A 355 -14.56 -0.53 10.10
C ARG A 355 -14.01 -1.39 11.23
N GLN A 356 -14.87 -2.11 11.96
CA GLN A 356 -14.43 -3.02 13.04
C GLN A 356 -13.45 -4.07 12.51
N ARG A 357 -13.71 -4.63 11.33
CA ARG A 357 -12.83 -5.58 10.69
C ARG A 357 -11.45 -4.98 10.36
N ILE A 358 -11.40 -3.73 9.86
CA ILE A 358 -10.13 -3.04 9.59
C ILE A 358 -9.36 -2.78 10.89
N VAL A 359 -10.03 -2.31 11.93
CA VAL A 359 -9.41 -2.08 13.25
C VAL A 359 -8.79 -3.37 13.80
N ALA A 360 -9.49 -4.48 13.69
CA ALA A 360 -9.04 -5.77 14.23
C ALA A 360 -7.88 -6.39 13.45
N ASN A 361 -7.82 -6.23 12.11
CA ASN A 361 -6.92 -7.04 11.28
C ASN A 361 -5.91 -6.24 10.46
N TYR A 362 -6.18 -4.95 10.16
CA TYR A 362 -5.41 -4.18 9.18
C TYR A 362 -4.92 -2.83 9.70
N GLN A 363 -5.07 -2.55 10.99
CA GLN A 363 -4.55 -1.30 11.56
C GLN A 363 -3.02 -1.26 11.48
N VAL A 364 -2.45 -0.14 11.07
CA VAL A 364 -1.00 0.00 10.83
C VAL A 364 -0.15 -0.39 12.05
N LYS A 365 -0.63 -0.13 13.28
CA LYS A 365 0.09 -0.51 14.51
C LYS A 365 0.19 -2.03 14.68
N HIS A 366 -0.87 -2.76 14.34
CA HIS A 366 -0.87 -4.23 14.35
C HIS A 366 0.09 -4.78 13.29
N ILE A 367 -0.01 -4.26 12.08
CA ILE A 367 0.87 -4.64 10.96
C ILE A 367 2.35 -4.33 11.27
N LEU A 368 2.64 -3.21 11.94
CA LEU A 368 4.00 -2.89 12.40
C LEU A 368 4.55 -3.99 13.31
N GLY A 369 3.74 -4.47 14.27
CA GLY A 369 4.15 -5.57 15.16
C GLY A 369 4.54 -6.84 14.40
N GLU A 370 3.79 -7.19 13.33
CA GLU A 370 4.14 -8.32 12.47
C GLU A 370 5.48 -8.12 11.72
N TYR A 371 5.76 -6.90 11.26
CA TYR A 371 7.06 -6.57 10.66
C TYR A 371 8.20 -6.66 11.67
N GLN A 372 7.99 -6.16 12.89
CA GLN A 372 8.98 -6.22 13.97
C GLN A 372 9.31 -7.68 14.35
N GLU A 373 8.28 -8.54 14.41
CA GLU A 373 8.46 -9.97 14.63
C GLU A 373 9.34 -10.61 13.54
N VAL A 374 9.05 -10.34 12.26
CA VAL A 374 9.87 -10.86 11.14
C VAL A 374 11.30 -10.33 11.22
N LEU A 375 11.50 -9.04 11.47
CA LEU A 375 12.81 -8.41 11.52
C LEU A 375 13.66 -8.82 12.74
N SER A 376 13.02 -9.37 13.79
CA SER A 376 13.70 -9.92 14.98
C SER A 376 14.23 -11.34 14.77
N GLN A 377 13.72 -12.04 13.76
CA GLN A 377 14.18 -13.40 13.44
C GLN A 377 15.61 -13.33 12.91
N ARG A 378 16.52 -14.09 13.54
CA ARG A 378 17.86 -14.27 13.00
C ARG A 378 17.73 -15.09 11.71
N GLY A 379 18.16 -14.53 10.58
CA GLY A 379 18.26 -15.28 9.36
C GLY A 379 19.11 -16.55 9.55
N PRO A 380 19.01 -17.54 8.62
CA PRO A 380 19.86 -18.71 8.69
C PRO A 380 21.32 -18.30 8.69
N ALA A 381 22.09 -18.91 9.59
CA ALA A 381 23.54 -18.78 9.69
C ALA A 381 24.21 -19.27 8.39
#